data_bbac1af208444e26fac1d058a339622d
#
_entry.id   bbac1af208444e26fac1d058a339622d
#
_cell.length_a   1.000
_cell.length_b   1.000
_cell.length_c   1.000
_cell.angle_alpha   90.00
_cell.angle_beta   90.00
_cell.angle_gamma   90.00
#
_symmetry.space_group_name_H-M   'P 1'
#
loop_
_entity.id
_entity.type
_entity.pdbx_description
1 polymer ?
#
loop_
_entity_poly.entity_id
_entity_poly.type
_entity_poly.pdbx_seq_one_letter_code
_entity_poly.pdbx_strand_id
1 'polypeptide(L)'
;MIARVNTPARRARFRNACRGRWVLDALLPLDQQIFGKSQPGRFYAGPTLALELSGRTAWAAGHANPEELASFLAFCGCGSVILDEGVCPPPTGWHRAETLTVFGLAPGKMLPLPAVEDALWSSLTLDAQPPAMTVAQALYPTDPARRDDAYSELCSKRSRGRAVVWALQQGGQTVCTVGAYAVANGQAYMACGQTAEPLRGKGIGGRLIVQMANALAAEGEHPVFLCAPERVHFYTRLGFAELGEYVRFAAP
;
A
#
# COMPACT_ATOMS: atom_id res chain seq x y z
N MET A 1 21.33 11.01 13.13
CA MET A 1 20.18 11.44 13.97
C MET A 1 18.91 11.52 13.12
N ILE A 2 17.87 10.83 13.55
CA ILE A 2 16.54 10.83 12.94
C ILE A 2 15.79 12.09 13.37
N ALA A 3 15.22 12.83 12.42
CA ALA A 3 14.54 14.09 12.72
C ALA A 3 13.35 14.34 11.76
N ARG A 4 12.37 15.15 12.17
CA ARG A 4 11.18 15.50 11.37
C ARG A 4 11.54 16.07 10.01
N VAL A 5 10.75 15.71 8.97
CA VAL A 5 10.92 16.20 7.60
C VAL A 5 10.29 17.58 7.43
N ASN A 6 10.94 18.61 7.96
CA ASN A 6 10.45 19.99 7.97
C ASN A 6 11.32 20.99 7.16
N THR A 7 12.44 20.54 6.58
CA THR A 7 13.32 21.37 5.74
C THR A 7 13.44 20.83 4.33
N PRO A 8 13.78 21.65 3.31
CA PRO A 8 14.02 21.18 1.95
C PRO A 8 15.09 20.08 1.87
N ALA A 9 16.18 20.22 2.63
CA ALA A 9 17.25 19.23 2.67
C ALA A 9 16.79 17.88 3.23
N ARG A 10 15.98 17.86 4.30
CA ARG A 10 15.41 16.62 4.86
C ARG A 10 14.37 15.99 3.92
N ARG A 11 13.57 16.80 3.22
CA ARG A 11 12.67 16.27 2.16
C ARG A 11 13.44 15.61 1.04
N ALA A 12 14.58 16.18 0.61
CA ALA A 12 15.43 15.56 -0.40
C ALA A 12 16.01 14.21 0.09
N ARG A 13 16.54 14.17 1.33
CA ARG A 13 17.04 12.91 1.94
C ARG A 13 15.96 11.85 2.02
N PHE A 14 14.77 12.22 2.49
CA PHE A 14 13.60 11.34 2.59
C PHE A 14 13.28 10.70 1.23
N ARG A 15 13.12 11.50 0.17
CA ARG A 15 12.88 10.98 -1.18
C ARG A 15 14.01 10.11 -1.69
N ASN A 16 15.27 10.50 -1.47
CA ASN A 16 16.43 9.72 -1.92
C ASN A 16 16.51 8.35 -1.23
N ALA A 17 16.15 8.25 0.04
CA ALA A 17 16.11 6.98 0.75
C ALA A 17 15.05 6.02 0.21
N CYS A 18 13.95 6.55 -0.35
CA CYS A 18 12.88 5.75 -0.95
C CYS A 18 13.17 5.31 -2.40
N ARG A 19 14.06 6.01 -3.10
CA ARG A 19 14.29 5.85 -4.55
C ARG A 19 14.59 4.41 -4.95
N GLY A 20 13.85 3.91 -5.96
CA GLY A 20 14.02 2.58 -6.54
C GLY A 20 13.52 1.43 -5.67
N ARG A 21 12.82 1.74 -4.56
CA ARG A 21 12.25 0.72 -3.70
C ARG A 21 10.80 0.45 -4.07
N TRP A 22 10.50 -0.80 -4.34
CA TRP A 22 9.13 -1.19 -4.64
C TRP A 22 8.17 -0.72 -3.55
N VAL A 23 7.01 -0.23 -3.93
CA VAL A 23 5.99 0.31 -3.02
C VAL A 23 6.43 1.61 -2.33
N LEU A 24 7.58 1.60 -1.64
CA LEU A 24 8.01 2.71 -0.79
C LEU A 24 8.40 3.97 -1.59
N ASP A 25 8.87 3.83 -2.83
CA ASP A 25 9.18 4.97 -3.71
C ASP A 25 7.91 5.70 -4.19
N ALA A 26 6.81 4.99 -4.35
CA ALA A 26 5.53 5.62 -4.64
C ALA A 26 4.85 6.15 -3.37
N LEU A 27 4.77 5.32 -2.32
CA LEU A 27 3.95 5.59 -1.13
C LEU A 27 4.51 6.73 -0.28
N LEU A 28 5.73 6.57 0.25
CA LEU A 28 6.25 7.47 1.27
C LEU A 28 6.46 8.92 0.79
N PRO A 29 7.10 9.16 -0.39
CA PRO A 29 7.26 10.52 -0.91
C PRO A 29 5.95 11.21 -1.23
N LEU A 30 4.97 10.47 -1.76
CA LEU A 30 3.64 11.00 -2.04
C LEU A 30 2.92 11.41 -0.77
N ASP A 31 2.90 10.53 0.23
CA ASP A 31 2.26 10.82 1.52
C ASP A 31 2.94 12.00 2.23
N GLN A 32 4.27 12.07 2.21
CA GLN A 32 4.99 13.22 2.73
C GLN A 32 4.65 14.53 2.00
N GLN A 33 4.46 14.48 0.68
CA GLN A 33 4.07 15.64 -0.11
C GLN A 33 2.66 16.13 0.24
N ILE A 34 1.72 15.19 0.42
CA ILE A 34 0.31 15.50 0.67
C ILE A 34 0.08 15.89 2.14
N PHE A 35 0.61 15.13 3.07
CA PHE A 35 0.30 15.20 4.49
C PHE A 35 1.39 15.85 5.35
N GLY A 36 2.59 16.07 4.82
CA GLY A 36 3.74 16.53 5.60
C GLY A 36 3.56 17.89 6.28
N LYS A 37 2.64 18.75 5.81
CA LYS A 37 2.29 20.02 6.45
C LYS A 37 1.21 19.87 7.52
N SER A 38 0.18 19.05 7.26
CA SER A 38 -0.94 18.83 8.16
C SER A 38 -0.64 17.81 9.26
N GLN A 39 0.29 16.88 8.99
CA GLN A 39 0.70 15.82 9.91
C GLN A 39 2.24 15.82 10.11
N PRO A 40 2.83 16.87 10.68
CA PRO A 40 4.29 17.02 10.75
C PRO A 40 4.98 15.96 11.62
N GLY A 41 4.24 15.26 12.48
CA GLY A 41 4.71 14.15 13.31
C GLY A 41 4.68 12.79 12.63
N ARG A 42 4.30 12.72 11.35
CA ARG A 42 4.21 11.46 10.60
C ARG A 42 5.52 11.09 9.87
N PHE A 43 6.32 12.08 9.46
CA PHE A 43 7.46 11.87 8.56
C PHE A 43 8.79 12.27 9.17
N TYR A 44 9.78 11.37 9.12
CA TYR A 44 11.11 11.56 9.66
C TYR A 44 12.18 11.11 8.67
N ALA A 45 13.37 11.73 8.75
CA ALA A 45 14.51 11.37 7.92
C ALA A 45 15.79 11.31 8.77
N GLY A 46 16.59 10.29 8.50
CA GLY A 46 18.01 10.23 8.87
C GLY A 46 18.90 10.69 7.72
N PRO A 47 20.21 10.45 7.80
CA PRO A 47 21.13 10.70 6.68
C PRO A 47 20.75 9.93 5.43
N THR A 48 20.41 8.65 5.58
CA THR A 48 20.08 7.66 4.52
C THR A 48 18.77 6.93 4.78
N LEU A 49 17.94 7.42 5.71
CA LEU A 49 16.71 6.80 6.16
C LEU A 49 15.52 7.71 5.89
N ALA A 50 14.41 7.12 5.45
CA ALA A 50 13.07 7.70 5.48
C ALA A 50 12.17 6.85 6.39
N LEU A 51 11.39 7.50 7.25
CA LEU A 51 10.40 6.88 8.11
C LEU A 51 9.06 7.58 7.96
N GLU A 52 8.02 6.78 7.81
CA GLU A 52 6.64 7.21 7.93
C GLU A 52 5.96 6.45 9.07
N LEU A 53 5.30 7.18 9.96
CA LEU A 53 4.53 6.61 11.07
C LEU A 53 3.05 6.59 10.70
N SER A 54 2.43 5.41 10.73
CA SER A 54 1.01 5.20 10.50
C SER A 54 0.42 4.43 11.68
N GLY A 55 -0.26 5.12 12.57
CA GLY A 55 -0.70 4.56 13.83
C GLY A 55 0.48 4.03 14.65
N ARG A 56 0.45 2.73 14.98
CA ARG A 56 1.54 2.06 15.70
C ARG A 56 2.54 1.33 14.79
N THR A 57 2.43 1.48 13.47
CA THR A 57 3.34 0.88 12.49
C THR A 57 4.19 1.96 11.84
N ALA A 58 5.49 1.70 11.73
CA ALA A 58 6.40 2.52 10.93
C ALA A 58 6.69 1.82 9.59
N TRP A 59 6.87 2.63 8.53
CA TRP A 59 7.44 2.21 7.25
C TRP A 59 8.83 2.80 7.15
N ALA A 60 9.84 1.97 6.86
CA ALA A 60 11.23 2.41 6.79
C ALA A 60 11.84 2.10 5.41
N ALA A 61 12.42 3.11 4.77
CA ALA A 61 13.19 2.98 3.54
C ALA A 61 14.62 3.50 3.75
N GLY A 62 15.60 2.81 3.16
CA GLY A 62 17.01 3.16 3.28
C GLY A 62 17.67 2.52 4.50
N HIS A 63 18.71 3.13 5.04
CA HIS A 63 19.58 2.54 6.07
C HIS A 63 19.59 3.37 7.36
N ALA A 64 19.57 2.69 8.50
CA ALA A 64 19.71 3.29 9.83
C ALA A 64 20.65 2.46 10.72
N ASN A 65 21.22 3.10 11.76
CA ASN A 65 21.81 2.37 12.86
C ASN A 65 20.70 1.65 13.64
N PRO A 66 20.84 0.33 13.93
CA PRO A 66 19.80 -0.47 14.59
C PRO A 66 19.39 0.03 15.97
N GLU A 67 20.35 0.52 16.77
CA GLU A 67 20.09 1.03 18.11
C GLU A 67 19.36 2.39 18.08
N GLU A 68 19.80 3.29 17.17
CA GLU A 68 19.13 4.58 16.95
C GLU A 68 17.70 4.37 16.47
N LEU A 69 17.50 3.43 15.53
CA LEU A 69 16.17 3.10 15.01
C LEU A 69 15.27 2.52 16.10
N ALA A 70 15.75 1.56 16.88
CA ALA A 70 15.00 0.95 17.97
C ALA A 70 14.57 1.99 19.02
N SER A 71 15.52 2.84 19.47
CA SER A 71 15.25 3.89 20.44
C SER A 71 14.24 4.92 19.91
N PHE A 72 14.37 5.30 18.64
CA PHE A 72 13.44 6.23 18.00
C PHE A 72 12.03 5.67 17.88
N LEU A 73 11.89 4.43 17.41
CA LEU A 73 10.59 3.77 17.27
C LEU A 73 9.90 3.57 18.62
N ALA A 74 10.64 3.20 19.66
CA ALA A 74 10.14 3.10 21.03
C ALA A 74 9.65 4.47 21.55
N PHE A 75 10.44 5.54 21.34
CA PHE A 75 10.04 6.92 21.69
C PHE A 75 8.75 7.35 20.99
N CYS A 76 8.54 6.93 19.74
CA CYS A 76 7.32 7.21 18.97
C CYS A 76 6.14 6.29 19.32
N GLY A 77 6.30 5.30 20.21
CA GLY A 77 5.26 4.33 20.58
C GLY A 77 4.91 3.35 19.47
N CYS A 78 5.82 3.11 18.52
CA CYS A 78 5.62 2.14 17.45
C CYS A 78 5.64 0.71 18.01
N GLY A 79 4.66 -0.10 17.61
CA GLY A 79 4.60 -1.54 17.93
C GLY A 79 5.16 -2.41 16.81
N SER A 80 5.31 -1.87 15.60
CA SER A 80 5.89 -2.58 14.47
C SER A 80 6.59 -1.65 13.48
N VAL A 81 7.54 -2.20 12.72
CA VAL A 81 8.17 -1.53 11.58
C VAL A 81 8.25 -2.50 10.38
N ILE A 82 7.98 -1.98 9.19
CA ILE A 82 8.12 -2.69 7.92
C ILE A 82 9.32 -2.10 7.19
N LEU A 83 10.27 -2.95 6.80
CA LEU A 83 11.50 -2.55 6.16
C LEU A 83 12.04 -3.65 5.22
N ASP A 84 12.92 -3.25 4.30
CA ASP A 84 13.74 -4.15 3.49
C ASP A 84 14.98 -4.55 4.32
N GLU A 85 14.99 -5.77 4.85
CA GLU A 85 16.05 -6.28 5.72
C GLU A 85 17.42 -6.35 5.00
N GLY A 86 17.43 -6.53 3.68
CA GLY A 86 18.65 -6.50 2.88
C GLY A 86 19.32 -5.12 2.81
N VAL A 87 18.61 -4.07 3.21
CA VAL A 87 19.06 -2.67 3.13
C VAL A 87 19.06 -1.97 4.49
N CYS A 88 18.03 -2.18 5.28
CA CYS A 88 17.89 -1.61 6.62
C CYS A 88 18.04 -2.72 7.65
N PRO A 89 19.13 -2.74 8.44
CA PRO A 89 19.26 -3.69 9.52
C PRO A 89 18.06 -3.62 10.48
N PRO A 90 17.61 -4.75 11.03
CA PRO A 90 16.51 -4.76 11.99
C PRO A 90 16.84 -3.95 13.25
N PRO A 91 15.85 -3.29 13.85
CA PRO A 91 16.07 -2.54 15.09
C PRO A 91 16.52 -3.48 16.21
N THR A 92 17.48 -3.04 17.01
CA THR A 92 18.03 -3.84 18.12
C THR A 92 16.93 -4.27 19.10
N GLY A 93 16.85 -5.56 19.40
CA GLY A 93 15.88 -6.15 20.33
C GLY A 93 14.50 -6.40 19.72
N TRP A 94 14.25 -6.02 18.46
CA TRP A 94 13.00 -6.31 17.78
C TRP A 94 13.03 -7.72 17.16
N HIS A 95 11.88 -8.36 17.07
CA HIS A 95 11.77 -9.72 16.51
C HIS A 95 11.04 -9.73 15.17
N ARG A 96 11.45 -10.63 14.28
CA ARG A 96 10.79 -10.84 12.98
C ARG A 96 9.39 -11.42 13.24
N ALA A 97 8.36 -10.71 12.80
CA ALA A 97 6.97 -11.12 12.97
C ALA A 97 6.38 -11.72 11.68
N GLU A 98 6.73 -11.13 10.52
CA GLU A 98 6.12 -11.52 9.25
C GLU A 98 7.03 -11.14 8.08
N THR A 99 7.07 -11.97 7.04
CA THR A 99 7.66 -11.62 5.75
C THR A 99 6.54 -11.27 4.77
N LEU A 100 6.65 -10.13 4.11
CA LEU A 100 5.70 -9.62 3.12
C LEU A 100 6.33 -9.71 1.74
N THR A 101 5.75 -10.48 0.83
CA THR A 101 6.22 -10.56 -0.56
C THR A 101 5.73 -9.36 -1.35
N VAL A 102 6.61 -8.75 -2.12
CA VAL A 102 6.25 -7.70 -3.09
C VAL A 102 5.89 -8.37 -4.40
N PHE A 103 4.69 -8.15 -4.88
CA PHE A 103 4.25 -8.55 -6.22
C PHE A 103 4.11 -7.35 -7.14
N GLY A 104 4.26 -7.58 -8.45
CA GLY A 104 4.01 -6.54 -9.43
C GLY A 104 3.76 -7.05 -10.84
N LEU A 105 3.38 -6.10 -11.71
CA LEU A 105 3.19 -6.30 -13.14
C LEU A 105 3.97 -5.22 -13.89
N ALA A 106 4.92 -5.62 -14.73
CA ALA A 106 5.73 -4.66 -15.47
C ALA A 106 4.87 -3.79 -16.42
N PRO A 107 5.23 -2.51 -16.64
CA PRO A 107 4.55 -1.63 -17.59
C PRO A 107 4.42 -2.27 -18.98
N GLY A 108 3.27 -2.09 -19.62
CA GLY A 108 2.97 -2.67 -20.91
C GLY A 108 2.74 -4.19 -20.94
N LYS A 109 2.86 -4.88 -19.81
CA LYS A 109 2.49 -6.30 -19.70
C LYS A 109 1.01 -6.44 -19.37
N MET A 110 0.43 -7.55 -19.82
CA MET A 110 -0.97 -7.90 -19.58
C MET A 110 -1.05 -9.30 -19.00
N LEU A 111 -1.88 -9.47 -17.99
CA LEU A 111 -2.22 -10.77 -17.41
C LEU A 111 -3.56 -11.25 -17.98
N PRO A 112 -3.72 -12.57 -18.20
CA PRO A 112 -5.02 -13.13 -18.58
C PRO A 112 -6.04 -12.92 -17.46
N LEU A 113 -7.27 -12.56 -17.83
CA LEU A 113 -8.34 -12.39 -16.85
C LEU A 113 -8.75 -13.73 -16.28
N PRO A 114 -8.79 -13.90 -14.95
CA PRO A 114 -9.32 -15.10 -14.33
C PRO A 114 -10.76 -15.37 -14.74
N ALA A 115 -11.08 -16.64 -14.95
CA ALA A 115 -12.45 -17.07 -15.24
C ALA A 115 -13.35 -16.81 -14.01
N VAL A 116 -14.53 -16.30 -14.28
CA VAL A 116 -15.65 -16.16 -13.35
C VAL A 116 -16.88 -16.67 -14.08
N GLU A 117 -17.82 -17.29 -13.38
CA GLU A 117 -19.08 -17.72 -13.97
C GLU A 117 -19.78 -16.53 -14.66
N ASP A 118 -20.18 -16.73 -15.93
CA ASP A 118 -20.71 -15.64 -16.78
C ASP A 118 -21.98 -15.01 -16.21
N ALA A 119 -22.89 -15.81 -15.68
CA ALA A 119 -24.11 -15.32 -15.05
C ALA A 119 -23.81 -14.43 -13.84
N LEU A 120 -22.84 -14.84 -13.00
CA LEU A 120 -22.41 -14.06 -11.87
C LEU A 120 -21.74 -12.76 -12.32
N TRP A 121 -20.78 -12.84 -13.26
CA TRP A 121 -20.05 -11.64 -13.72
C TRP A 121 -20.99 -10.63 -14.37
N SER A 122 -21.97 -11.09 -15.17
CA SER A 122 -22.97 -10.25 -15.82
C SER A 122 -23.95 -9.58 -14.84
N SER A 123 -24.10 -10.13 -13.62
CA SER A 123 -24.90 -9.52 -12.56
C SER A 123 -24.19 -8.38 -11.82
N LEU A 124 -22.90 -8.15 -12.11
CA LEU A 124 -22.07 -7.14 -11.47
C LEU A 124 -21.91 -5.92 -12.37
N THR A 125 -21.94 -4.74 -11.77
CA THR A 125 -21.66 -3.47 -12.46
C THR A 125 -20.37 -2.89 -11.94
N LEU A 126 -19.45 -2.53 -12.85
CA LEU A 126 -18.21 -1.84 -12.51
C LEU A 126 -18.49 -0.35 -12.29
N ASP A 127 -18.16 0.14 -11.10
CA ASP A 127 -18.05 1.56 -10.79
C ASP A 127 -16.56 1.93 -10.74
N ALA A 128 -16.10 2.68 -11.74
CA ALA A 128 -14.71 3.11 -11.84
C ALA A 128 -14.39 4.35 -10.98
N GLN A 129 -15.40 4.97 -10.38
CA GLN A 129 -15.24 6.14 -9.52
C GLN A 129 -16.18 6.09 -8.29
N PRO A 130 -16.15 5.02 -7.50
CA PRO A 130 -17.03 4.86 -6.37
C PRO A 130 -16.83 6.02 -5.37
N PRO A 131 -17.90 6.47 -4.68
CA PRO A 131 -17.77 7.47 -3.62
C PRO A 131 -16.74 7.02 -2.57
N ALA A 132 -15.83 7.91 -2.16
CA ALA A 132 -14.76 7.57 -1.23
C ALA A 132 -15.29 7.01 0.10
N MET A 133 -16.42 7.52 0.59
CA MET A 133 -17.07 7.01 1.80
C MET A 133 -17.57 5.57 1.63
N THR A 134 -18.13 5.23 0.46
CA THR A 134 -18.56 3.86 0.15
C THR A 134 -17.38 2.88 0.17
N VAL A 135 -16.23 3.29 -0.38
CA VAL A 135 -14.99 2.50 -0.32
C VAL A 135 -14.52 2.35 1.13
N ALA A 136 -14.45 3.43 1.89
CA ALA A 136 -14.02 3.41 3.28
C ALA A 136 -14.94 2.53 4.16
N GLN A 137 -16.25 2.57 3.93
CA GLN A 137 -17.22 1.69 4.60
C GLN A 137 -17.03 0.22 4.26
N ALA A 138 -16.75 -0.10 2.99
CA ALA A 138 -16.46 -1.47 2.57
C ALA A 138 -15.17 -2.01 3.22
N LEU A 139 -14.14 -1.17 3.38
CA LEU A 139 -12.86 -1.55 3.99
C LEU A 139 -12.93 -1.68 5.51
N TYR A 140 -13.65 -0.77 6.17
CA TYR A 140 -13.71 -0.66 7.64
C TYR A 140 -15.17 -0.57 8.12
N PRO A 141 -15.98 -1.63 7.96
CA PRO A 141 -17.41 -1.58 8.28
C PRO A 141 -17.69 -1.37 9.77
N THR A 142 -16.80 -1.86 10.65
CA THR A 142 -16.96 -1.86 12.11
C THR A 142 -15.99 -0.94 12.85
N ASP A 143 -15.08 -0.26 12.14
CA ASP A 143 -14.07 0.64 12.74
C ASP A 143 -14.26 2.07 12.20
N PRO A 144 -15.03 2.93 12.87
CA PRO A 144 -15.30 4.30 12.44
C PRO A 144 -14.03 5.15 12.31
N ALA A 145 -13.07 5.01 13.23
CA ALA A 145 -11.84 5.81 13.22
C ALA A 145 -10.99 5.50 11.97
N ARG A 146 -10.75 4.21 11.69
CA ARG A 146 -10.03 3.82 10.46
C ARG A 146 -10.80 4.16 9.20
N ARG A 147 -12.12 4.10 9.23
CA ARG A 147 -12.96 4.50 8.10
C ARG A 147 -12.80 5.98 7.78
N ASP A 148 -12.82 6.85 8.78
CA ASP A 148 -12.70 8.30 8.61
C ASP A 148 -11.28 8.66 8.12
N ASP A 149 -10.25 8.00 8.63
CA ASP A 149 -8.87 8.14 8.16
C ASP A 149 -8.75 7.71 6.68
N ALA A 150 -9.26 6.53 6.33
CA ALA A 150 -9.23 6.01 4.96
C ALA A 150 -10.00 6.91 3.98
N TYR A 151 -11.18 7.42 4.40
CA TYR A 151 -11.94 8.39 3.63
C TYR A 151 -11.13 9.66 3.36
N SER A 152 -10.55 10.25 4.40
CA SER A 152 -9.77 11.49 4.31
C SER A 152 -8.53 11.33 3.42
N GLU A 153 -7.78 10.23 3.61
CA GLU A 153 -6.61 9.93 2.78
C GLU A 153 -7.00 9.72 1.32
N LEU A 154 -8.03 8.92 1.06
CA LEU A 154 -8.49 8.63 -0.29
C LEU A 154 -8.96 9.90 -1.01
N CYS A 155 -9.75 10.76 -0.36
CA CYS A 155 -10.16 12.05 -0.91
C CYS A 155 -8.95 12.93 -1.24
N SER A 156 -7.97 13.00 -0.33
CA SER A 156 -6.77 13.81 -0.51
C SER A 156 -5.89 13.35 -1.67
N LYS A 157 -5.79 12.04 -1.89
CA LYS A 157 -5.02 11.45 -2.99
C LYS A 157 -5.78 11.52 -4.32
N ARG A 158 -7.08 11.23 -4.32
CA ARG A 158 -7.92 11.28 -5.54
C ARG A 158 -8.04 12.69 -6.10
N SER A 159 -8.21 13.72 -5.26
CA SER A 159 -8.27 15.12 -5.71
C SER A 159 -7.00 15.60 -6.41
N ARG A 160 -5.91 14.86 -6.28
CA ARG A 160 -4.62 15.13 -6.94
C ARG A 160 -4.29 14.14 -8.07
N GLY A 161 -5.24 13.26 -8.43
CA GLY A 161 -5.00 12.21 -9.43
C GLY A 161 -3.94 11.17 -8.99
N ARG A 162 -3.79 10.93 -7.69
CA ARG A 162 -2.78 10.05 -7.12
C ARG A 162 -3.33 8.76 -6.51
N ALA A 163 -4.64 8.54 -6.64
CA ALA A 163 -5.29 7.27 -6.28
C ALA A 163 -6.40 6.95 -7.26
N VAL A 164 -6.52 5.68 -7.61
CA VAL A 164 -7.59 5.11 -8.44
C VAL A 164 -8.22 3.97 -7.68
N VAL A 165 -9.53 3.96 -7.55
CA VAL A 165 -10.26 2.87 -6.88
C VAL A 165 -11.46 2.49 -7.74
N TRP A 166 -11.65 1.19 -7.91
CA TRP A 166 -12.81 0.59 -8.58
C TRP A 166 -13.63 -0.22 -7.58
N ALA A 167 -14.92 -0.27 -7.81
CA ALA A 167 -15.83 -1.13 -7.08
C ALA A 167 -16.71 -1.94 -8.03
N LEU A 168 -17.04 -3.16 -7.65
CA LEU A 168 -18.12 -3.91 -8.25
C LEU A 168 -19.36 -3.78 -7.36
N GLN A 169 -20.49 -3.54 -8.01
CA GLN A 169 -21.78 -3.43 -7.36
C GLN A 169 -22.70 -4.55 -7.80
N GLN A 170 -23.54 -5.05 -6.90
CA GLN A 170 -24.63 -5.97 -7.16
C GLN A 170 -25.89 -5.48 -6.45
N GLY A 171 -26.95 -5.23 -7.19
CA GLY A 171 -28.19 -4.68 -6.64
C GLY A 171 -28.01 -3.32 -5.94
N GLY A 172 -27.07 -2.47 -6.41
CA GLY A 172 -26.77 -1.17 -5.81
C GLY A 172 -25.85 -1.24 -4.58
N GLN A 173 -25.40 -2.40 -4.17
CA GLN A 173 -24.46 -2.58 -3.05
C GLN A 173 -23.06 -2.88 -3.53
N THR A 174 -22.06 -2.26 -2.91
CA THR A 174 -20.64 -2.56 -3.19
C THR A 174 -20.28 -3.94 -2.64
N VAL A 175 -19.85 -4.85 -3.53
CA VAL A 175 -19.51 -6.23 -3.19
C VAL A 175 -18.04 -6.57 -3.37
N CYS A 176 -17.30 -5.75 -4.12
CA CYS A 176 -15.86 -5.91 -4.25
C CYS A 176 -15.20 -4.55 -4.50
N THR A 177 -14.03 -4.33 -3.93
CA THR A 177 -13.21 -3.13 -4.19
C THR A 177 -11.78 -3.53 -4.50
N VAL A 178 -11.12 -2.73 -5.31
CA VAL A 178 -9.67 -2.75 -5.54
C VAL A 178 -9.20 -1.32 -5.75
N GLY A 179 -7.97 -1.00 -5.32
CA GLY A 179 -7.45 0.36 -5.51
C GLY A 179 -5.94 0.43 -5.61
N ALA A 180 -5.45 1.39 -6.38
CA ALA A 180 -4.11 1.93 -6.30
C ALA A 180 -4.15 3.18 -5.43
N TYR A 181 -3.56 3.11 -4.23
CA TYR A 181 -3.63 4.16 -3.20
C TYR A 181 -2.42 5.09 -3.20
N ALA A 182 -1.43 4.84 -4.05
CA ALA A 182 -0.36 5.77 -4.37
C ALA A 182 0.11 5.53 -5.80
N VAL A 183 -0.16 6.50 -6.69
CA VAL A 183 0.31 6.49 -8.08
C VAL A 183 1.36 7.59 -8.20
N ALA A 184 2.63 7.21 -8.22
CA ALA A 184 3.77 8.13 -8.26
C ALA A 184 5.05 7.41 -8.68
N ASN A 185 6.00 8.16 -9.25
CA ASN A 185 7.33 7.70 -9.61
C ASN A 185 7.33 6.43 -10.51
N GLY A 186 6.34 6.30 -11.39
CA GLY A 186 6.18 5.15 -12.29
C GLY A 186 5.70 3.88 -11.61
N GLN A 187 5.21 3.97 -10.36
CA GLN A 187 4.61 2.86 -9.63
C GLN A 187 3.18 3.19 -9.21
N ALA A 188 2.32 2.17 -9.23
CA ALA A 188 0.97 2.23 -8.68
C ALA A 188 0.83 1.24 -7.52
N TYR A 189 0.90 1.74 -6.29
CA TYR A 189 0.76 0.89 -5.10
C TYR A 189 -0.68 0.46 -4.91
N MET A 190 -0.96 -0.80 -5.23
CA MET A 190 -2.27 -1.42 -5.04
C MET A 190 -2.41 -2.00 -3.63
N ALA A 191 -3.53 -1.75 -3.00
CA ALA A 191 -3.82 -2.24 -1.65
C ALA A 191 -5.34 -2.38 -1.43
N CYS A 192 -5.71 -2.87 -0.25
CA CYS A 192 -7.08 -2.84 0.24
C CYS A 192 -8.11 -3.50 -0.69
N GLY A 193 -7.72 -4.56 -1.41
CA GLY A 193 -8.66 -5.38 -2.16
C GLY A 193 -9.57 -6.15 -1.20
N GLN A 194 -10.89 -5.99 -1.34
CA GLN A 194 -11.88 -6.68 -0.51
C GLN A 194 -13.03 -7.22 -1.35
N THR A 195 -13.51 -8.42 -1.00
CA THR A 195 -14.70 -9.03 -1.57
C THR A 195 -15.65 -9.41 -0.44
N ALA A 196 -16.94 -9.07 -0.60
CA ALA A 196 -18.01 -9.43 0.32
C ALA A 196 -18.04 -10.96 0.55
N GLU A 197 -18.24 -11.37 1.79
CA GLU A 197 -18.13 -12.77 2.20
C GLU A 197 -18.95 -13.75 1.33
N PRO A 198 -20.22 -13.48 0.96
CA PRO A 198 -21.00 -14.41 0.14
C PRO A 198 -20.43 -14.62 -1.27
N LEU A 199 -19.54 -13.73 -1.72
CA LEU A 199 -18.95 -13.77 -3.07
C LEU A 199 -17.47 -14.17 -3.07
N ARG A 200 -16.89 -14.47 -1.90
CA ARG A 200 -15.51 -14.98 -1.81
C ARG A 200 -15.38 -16.37 -2.46
N GLY A 201 -14.18 -16.67 -2.93
CA GLY A 201 -13.89 -17.96 -3.60
C GLY A 201 -14.43 -18.09 -5.03
N LYS A 202 -15.22 -17.12 -5.53
CA LYS A 202 -15.84 -17.16 -6.87
C LYS A 202 -15.00 -16.46 -7.97
N GLY A 203 -13.74 -16.12 -7.69
CA GLY A 203 -12.81 -15.51 -8.66
C GLY A 203 -12.98 -14.01 -8.90
N ILE A 204 -14.05 -13.38 -8.39
CA ILE A 204 -14.42 -11.97 -8.65
C ILE A 204 -13.29 -11.02 -8.28
N GLY A 205 -12.76 -11.14 -7.04
CA GLY A 205 -11.68 -10.28 -6.56
C GLY A 205 -10.41 -10.41 -7.40
N GLY A 206 -10.02 -11.65 -7.75
CA GLY A 206 -8.87 -11.90 -8.63
C GLY A 206 -9.03 -11.26 -10.00
N ARG A 207 -10.21 -11.40 -10.62
CA ARG A 207 -10.51 -10.78 -11.93
C ARG A 207 -10.45 -9.26 -11.85
N LEU A 208 -11.02 -8.64 -10.82
CA LEU A 208 -10.98 -7.19 -10.65
C LEU A 208 -9.55 -6.66 -10.41
N ILE A 209 -8.75 -7.37 -9.59
CA ILE A 209 -7.34 -7.03 -9.34
C ILE A 209 -6.55 -7.06 -10.65
N VAL A 210 -6.69 -8.13 -11.45
CA VAL A 210 -6.00 -8.27 -12.74
C VAL A 210 -6.45 -7.20 -13.74
N GLN A 211 -7.76 -6.91 -13.81
CA GLN A 211 -8.27 -5.84 -14.68
C GLN A 211 -7.65 -4.46 -14.33
N MET A 212 -7.60 -4.10 -13.03
CA MET A 212 -7.00 -2.85 -12.60
C MET A 212 -5.49 -2.82 -12.87
N ALA A 213 -4.77 -3.90 -12.56
CA ALA A 213 -3.35 -3.98 -12.82
C ALA A 213 -3.03 -3.83 -14.31
N ASN A 214 -3.81 -4.50 -15.19
CA ASN A 214 -3.67 -4.35 -16.62
C ASN A 214 -3.92 -2.92 -17.10
N ALA A 215 -4.95 -2.25 -16.57
CA ALA A 215 -5.24 -0.87 -16.93
C ALA A 215 -4.09 0.07 -16.52
N LEU A 216 -3.58 -0.05 -15.31
CA LEU A 216 -2.45 0.75 -14.82
C LEU A 216 -1.16 0.47 -15.62
N ALA A 217 -0.89 -0.80 -15.95
CA ALA A 217 0.26 -1.17 -16.76
C ALA A 217 0.16 -0.64 -18.19
N ALA A 218 -1.04 -0.57 -18.77
CA ALA A 218 -1.29 0.02 -20.07
C ALA A 218 -1.07 1.55 -20.08
N GLU A 219 -1.28 2.21 -18.94
CA GLU A 219 -0.97 3.64 -18.74
C GLU A 219 0.53 3.90 -18.45
N GLY A 220 1.37 2.85 -18.44
CA GLY A 220 2.81 2.94 -18.23
C GLY A 220 3.25 2.90 -16.77
N GLU A 221 2.33 2.69 -15.85
CA GLU A 221 2.64 2.50 -14.44
C GLU A 221 3.09 1.05 -14.16
N HIS A 222 3.80 0.85 -13.05
CA HIS A 222 4.15 -0.47 -12.53
C HIS A 222 3.23 -0.79 -11.33
N PRO A 223 2.12 -1.55 -11.51
CA PRO A 223 1.31 -1.99 -10.39
C PRO A 223 2.15 -2.85 -9.44
N VAL A 224 2.21 -2.45 -8.17
CA VAL A 224 2.97 -3.15 -7.12
C VAL A 224 2.13 -3.26 -5.84
N PHE A 225 2.29 -4.33 -5.09
CA PHE A 225 1.59 -4.50 -3.82
C PHE A 225 2.35 -5.42 -2.86
N LEU A 226 2.01 -5.34 -1.60
CA LEU A 226 2.51 -6.22 -0.55
C LEU A 226 1.50 -7.30 -0.23
N CYS A 227 1.99 -8.49 -0.01
CA CYS A 227 1.21 -9.68 0.22
C CYS A 227 1.72 -10.42 1.45
N ALA A 228 0.82 -10.76 2.35
CA ALA A 228 1.11 -11.66 3.47
C ALA A 228 1.32 -13.11 2.98
N PRO A 229 2.07 -13.94 3.72
CA PRO A 229 2.49 -15.27 3.26
C PRO A 229 1.35 -16.17 2.79
N GLU A 230 0.20 -16.12 3.46
CA GLU A 230 -0.96 -16.95 3.12
C GLU A 230 -1.60 -16.62 1.76
N ARG A 231 -1.25 -15.48 1.17
CA ARG A 231 -1.78 -15.02 -0.13
C ARG A 231 -0.79 -15.13 -1.28
N VAL A 232 0.45 -15.52 -1.03
CA VAL A 232 1.51 -15.64 -2.07
C VAL A 232 1.03 -16.53 -3.21
N HIS A 233 0.55 -17.74 -2.90
CA HIS A 233 0.04 -18.69 -3.92
C HIS A 233 -1.13 -18.13 -4.75
N PHE A 234 -1.99 -17.30 -4.14
CA PHE A 234 -3.10 -16.66 -4.86
C PHE A 234 -2.60 -15.71 -5.95
N TYR A 235 -1.64 -14.83 -5.63
CA TYR A 235 -1.11 -13.85 -6.58
C TYR A 235 -0.20 -14.48 -7.64
N THR A 236 0.59 -15.48 -7.25
CA THR A 236 1.40 -16.28 -8.21
C THR A 236 0.51 -16.94 -9.26
N ARG A 237 -0.63 -17.53 -8.86
CA ARG A 237 -1.61 -18.11 -9.81
C ARG A 237 -2.28 -17.07 -10.71
N LEU A 238 -2.40 -15.83 -10.29
CA LEU A 238 -2.88 -14.73 -11.13
C LEU A 238 -1.84 -14.25 -12.15
N GLY A 239 -0.58 -14.72 -12.04
CA GLY A 239 0.51 -14.40 -12.96
C GLY A 239 1.33 -13.17 -12.59
N PHE A 240 1.14 -12.60 -11.40
CA PHE A 240 2.01 -11.52 -10.91
C PHE A 240 3.42 -12.03 -10.61
N ALA A 241 4.43 -11.21 -10.90
CA ALA A 241 5.81 -11.50 -10.62
C ALA A 241 6.17 -11.11 -9.17
N GLU A 242 6.95 -11.98 -8.51
CA GLU A 242 7.60 -11.63 -7.23
C GLU A 242 8.78 -10.70 -7.51
N LEU A 243 8.84 -9.55 -6.83
CA LEU A 243 9.81 -8.49 -7.05
C LEU A 243 10.79 -8.33 -5.88
N GLY A 244 10.48 -8.90 -4.73
CA GLY A 244 11.28 -8.80 -3.51
C GLY A 244 10.45 -9.00 -2.25
N GLU A 245 11.03 -8.68 -1.11
CA GLU A 245 10.41 -8.89 0.18
C GLU A 245 10.62 -7.69 1.11
N TYR A 246 9.66 -7.50 2.00
CA TYR A 246 9.78 -6.67 3.19
C TYR A 246 9.55 -7.52 4.43
N VAL A 247 10.16 -7.11 5.52
CA VAL A 247 9.98 -7.80 6.80
C VAL A 247 9.30 -6.85 7.78
N ARG A 248 8.25 -7.36 8.42
CA ARG A 248 7.65 -6.72 9.59
C ARG A 248 8.38 -7.19 10.84
N PHE A 249 8.96 -6.26 11.56
CA PHE A 249 9.49 -6.47 12.90
C PHE A 249 8.51 -5.93 13.92
N ALA A 250 8.35 -6.65 15.04
CA ALA A 250 7.54 -6.24 16.18
C ALA A 250 8.44 -5.84 17.36
N ALA A 251 7.96 -4.87 18.12
CA ALA A 251 8.59 -4.43 19.35
C ALA A 251 8.63 -5.57 20.39
N PRO A 252 9.61 -5.55 21.30
CA PRO A 252 9.72 -6.51 22.40
C PRO A 252 8.53 -6.44 23.36
#